data_54daa9b0fb10377337ca8e3e9e22e554
#
_entry.id   54daa9b0fb10377337ca8e3e9e22e554
#
_cell.length_a   1.000
_cell.length_b   1.000
_cell.length_c   1.000
_cell.angle_alpha   90.00
_cell.angle_beta   90.00
_cell.angle_gamma   90.00
#
_symmetry.space_group_name_H-M   'P 1'
#
loop_
_entity.id
_entity.type
_entity.pdbx_description
1 polymer ?
#
loop_
_entity_poly.entity_id
_entity_poly.type
_entity_poly.pdbx_seq_one_letter_code
_entity_poly.pdbx_strand_id
1 'polypeptide(L)'
;MATPDSIAIKRAAADTADWQAVLDLVLEAFAYMEGRIDPPSSAHRLTVEAMAAQTEEGAVFIAEGRDDTLLGCVFLKPKGDALYLGKLAIRPARQGEGIGRRLFEASIEEARARNLPEIALQVRVELTENHAAYAAMGFREVGRTAHDGYNWPTSVTMRYTI
;
A
#
# COMPACT_ATOMS: atom_id res chain seq x y z
N MET A 1 8.61 -15.41 24.73
CA MET A 1 9.28 -14.24 24.14
C MET A 1 8.91 -14.13 22.66
N ALA A 2 8.49 -12.95 22.24
CA ALA A 2 8.17 -12.74 20.85
C ALA A 2 9.45 -12.76 20.02
N THR A 3 9.53 -13.65 19.02
CA THR A 3 10.63 -13.64 18.07
C THR A 3 10.29 -12.66 16.95
N PRO A 4 11.31 -12.08 16.26
CA PRO A 4 11.07 -11.24 15.08
C PRO A 4 10.29 -11.96 13.98
N ASP A 5 10.25 -13.29 14.02
CA ASP A 5 9.64 -14.15 13.01
C ASP A 5 8.17 -14.46 13.29
N SER A 6 7.56 -13.84 14.29
CA SER A 6 6.14 -14.08 14.60
C SER A 6 5.17 -13.35 13.67
N ILE A 7 5.67 -12.63 12.66
CA ILE A 7 4.86 -11.90 11.68
C ILE A 7 4.62 -12.79 10.46
N ALA A 8 3.34 -12.98 10.10
CA ALA A 8 2.96 -13.75 8.92
C ALA A 8 2.36 -12.83 7.87
N ILE A 9 2.76 -13.03 6.61
CA ILE A 9 2.16 -12.35 5.46
C ILE A 9 1.18 -13.31 4.81
N LYS A 10 -0.07 -12.88 4.67
CA LYS A 10 -1.16 -13.71 4.14
C LYS A 10 -1.92 -12.97 3.05
N ARG A 11 -2.39 -13.72 2.06
CA ARG A 11 -3.35 -13.19 1.08
C ARG A 11 -4.72 -13.10 1.74
N ALA A 12 -5.34 -11.92 1.69
CA ALA A 12 -6.68 -11.73 2.22
C ALA A 12 -7.72 -12.23 1.23
N ALA A 13 -8.75 -12.89 1.73
CA ALA A 13 -9.88 -13.35 0.92
C ALA A 13 -11.10 -12.47 1.18
N ALA A 14 -11.89 -12.24 0.13
CA ALA A 14 -13.04 -11.33 0.20
C ALA A 14 -14.05 -11.70 1.29
N ASP A 15 -14.25 -13.00 1.49
CA ASP A 15 -15.30 -13.55 2.37
C ASP A 15 -14.80 -13.90 3.79
N THR A 16 -13.48 -13.85 4.03
CA THR A 16 -12.92 -14.30 5.31
C THR A 16 -12.11 -13.22 6.04
N ALA A 17 -11.66 -12.18 5.34
CA ALA A 17 -10.87 -11.12 5.97
C ALA A 17 -11.77 -10.19 6.79
N ASP A 18 -11.21 -9.69 7.88
CA ASP A 18 -11.87 -8.66 8.70
C ASP A 18 -11.60 -7.28 8.05
N TRP A 19 -12.44 -6.93 7.07
CA TRP A 19 -12.25 -5.70 6.31
C TRP A 19 -12.46 -4.44 7.15
N GLN A 20 -13.25 -4.52 8.22
CA GLN A 20 -13.38 -3.37 9.11
C GLN A 20 -12.05 -3.09 9.83
N ALA A 21 -11.37 -4.14 10.28
CA ALA A 21 -10.05 -4.00 10.89
C ALA A 21 -9.02 -3.45 9.90
N VAL A 22 -9.09 -3.88 8.63
CA VAL A 22 -8.20 -3.36 7.59
C VAL A 22 -8.47 -1.88 7.34
N LEU A 23 -9.74 -1.48 7.25
CA LEU A 23 -10.11 -0.07 7.09
C LEU A 23 -9.60 0.77 8.25
N ASP A 24 -9.81 0.31 9.47
CA ASP A 24 -9.36 1.02 10.68
C ASP A 24 -7.83 1.19 10.66
N LEU A 25 -7.10 0.16 10.24
CA LEU A 25 -5.66 0.21 10.10
C LEU A 25 -5.22 1.26 9.07
N VAL A 26 -5.86 1.28 7.89
CA VAL A 26 -5.54 2.25 6.83
C VAL A 26 -5.75 3.67 7.33
N LEU A 27 -6.90 3.93 7.97
CA LEU A 27 -7.20 5.26 8.49
C LEU A 27 -6.22 5.69 9.58
N GLU A 28 -5.86 4.79 10.48
CA GLU A 28 -4.87 5.06 11.52
C GLU A 28 -3.49 5.34 10.92
N ALA A 29 -3.05 4.50 9.98
CA ALA A 29 -1.73 4.61 9.36
C ALA A 29 -1.59 5.88 8.53
N PHE A 30 -2.68 6.35 7.91
CA PHE A 30 -2.67 7.52 7.04
C PHE A 30 -3.08 8.82 7.74
N ALA A 31 -3.34 8.78 9.04
CA ALA A 31 -3.77 9.97 9.79
C ALA A 31 -2.73 11.10 9.74
N TYR A 32 -1.44 10.79 9.61
CA TYR A 32 -0.38 11.82 9.52
C TYR A 32 -0.51 12.69 8.27
N MET A 33 -1.26 12.25 7.26
CA MET A 33 -1.48 13.01 6.02
C MET A 33 -2.50 14.13 6.19
N GLU A 34 -3.30 14.09 7.26
CA GLU A 34 -4.31 15.09 7.51
C GLU A 34 -3.69 16.49 7.55
N GLY A 35 -4.26 17.40 6.74
CA GLY A 35 -3.78 18.77 6.66
C GLY A 35 -2.46 18.96 5.92
N ARG A 36 -1.83 17.87 5.44
CA ARG A 36 -0.56 17.93 4.71
C ARG A 36 -0.74 17.79 3.20
N ILE A 37 -1.80 17.14 2.77
CA ILE A 37 -2.03 16.87 1.34
C ILE A 37 -3.32 17.53 0.85
N ASP A 38 -3.33 17.91 -0.43
CA ASP A 38 -4.48 18.51 -1.11
C ASP A 38 -4.52 17.92 -2.54
N PRO A 39 -5.58 17.24 -2.95
CA PRO A 39 -6.82 16.98 -2.20
C PRO A 39 -6.64 16.00 -1.04
N PRO A 40 -7.63 15.86 -0.15
CA PRO A 40 -7.55 14.88 0.93
C PRO A 40 -7.37 13.46 0.44
N SER A 41 -6.87 12.57 1.30
CA SER A 41 -6.62 11.17 0.95
C SER A 41 -7.91 10.47 0.51
N SER A 42 -7.81 9.66 -0.56
CA SER A 42 -8.92 8.81 -1.00
C SER A 42 -9.33 7.78 0.05
N ALA A 43 -8.49 7.53 1.06
CA ALA A 43 -8.82 6.62 2.15
C ALA A 43 -10.09 7.05 2.90
N HIS A 44 -10.42 8.34 2.91
CA HIS A 44 -11.65 8.84 3.54
C HIS A 44 -12.92 8.39 2.83
N ARG A 45 -12.81 7.92 1.58
CA ARG A 45 -13.95 7.42 0.79
C ARG A 45 -13.96 5.90 0.70
N LEU A 46 -13.03 5.23 1.36
CA LEU A 46 -12.87 3.79 1.31
C LEU A 46 -13.99 3.10 2.10
N THR A 47 -14.55 2.02 1.53
CA THR A 47 -15.57 1.21 2.19
C THR A 47 -15.09 -0.24 2.28
N VAL A 48 -15.66 -0.99 3.21
CA VAL A 48 -15.31 -2.41 3.36
C VAL A 48 -15.67 -3.19 2.09
N GLU A 49 -16.77 -2.85 1.44
CA GLU A 49 -17.22 -3.51 0.20
C GLU A 49 -16.22 -3.26 -0.94
N ALA A 50 -15.75 -2.02 -1.07
CA ALA A 50 -14.77 -1.67 -2.11
C ALA A 50 -13.44 -2.37 -1.88
N MET A 51 -13.03 -2.53 -0.63
CA MET A 51 -11.79 -3.21 -0.28
C MET A 51 -11.87 -4.70 -0.61
N ALA A 52 -12.98 -5.34 -0.22
CA ALA A 52 -13.19 -6.76 -0.52
C ALA A 52 -13.22 -7.00 -2.03
N ALA A 53 -13.83 -6.09 -2.80
CA ALA A 53 -13.92 -6.20 -4.25
C ALA A 53 -12.55 -6.14 -4.93
N GLN A 54 -11.56 -5.49 -4.33
CA GLN A 54 -10.21 -5.42 -4.90
C GLN A 54 -9.52 -6.78 -4.97
N THR A 55 -9.96 -7.76 -4.21
CA THR A 55 -9.40 -9.12 -4.28
C THR A 55 -9.78 -9.83 -5.59
N GLU A 56 -10.79 -9.35 -6.32
CA GLU A 56 -11.23 -9.97 -7.56
C GLU A 56 -10.28 -9.68 -8.73
N GLU A 57 -9.88 -8.43 -8.88
CA GLU A 57 -8.96 -8.03 -9.97
C GLU A 57 -7.50 -8.17 -9.57
N GLY A 58 -7.20 -7.94 -8.32
CA GLY A 58 -5.86 -7.88 -7.80
C GLY A 58 -5.65 -8.78 -6.62
N ALA A 59 -4.86 -8.32 -5.68
CA ALA A 59 -4.57 -9.03 -4.46
C ALA A 59 -4.46 -8.05 -3.30
N VAL A 60 -4.84 -8.52 -2.13
CA VAL A 60 -4.61 -7.80 -0.88
C VAL A 60 -3.81 -8.73 0.02
N PHE A 61 -2.67 -8.26 0.49
CA PHE A 61 -1.88 -9.00 1.48
C PHE A 61 -1.97 -8.29 2.82
N ILE A 62 -2.05 -9.07 3.88
CA ILE A 62 -2.05 -8.55 5.25
C ILE A 62 -0.87 -9.11 6.01
N ALA A 63 -0.37 -8.34 6.95
CA ALA A 63 0.65 -8.77 7.90
C ALA A 63 -0.02 -8.93 9.26
N GLU A 64 0.10 -10.12 9.83
CA GLU A 64 -0.46 -10.42 11.14
C GLU A 64 0.65 -10.80 12.11
N GLY A 65 0.54 -10.33 13.34
CA GLY A 65 1.40 -10.70 14.42
C GLY A 65 0.81 -11.84 15.25
N ARG A 66 1.29 -11.97 16.47
CA ARG A 66 0.72 -12.92 17.43
C ARG A 66 -0.74 -12.61 17.67
N ASP A 67 -1.51 -13.67 17.96
CA ASP A 67 -2.95 -13.57 18.25
C ASP A 67 -3.73 -12.93 17.09
N ASP A 68 -3.23 -13.13 15.86
CA ASP A 68 -3.87 -12.63 14.63
C ASP A 68 -4.07 -11.11 14.63
N THR A 69 -3.21 -10.36 15.36
CA THR A 69 -3.25 -8.91 15.37
C THR A 69 -2.83 -8.36 14.01
N LEU A 70 -3.66 -7.53 13.40
CA LEU A 70 -3.38 -6.92 12.11
C LEU A 70 -2.33 -5.81 12.25
N LEU A 71 -1.22 -5.94 11.53
CA LEU A 71 -0.07 -5.03 11.62
C LEU A 71 0.13 -4.19 10.38
N GLY A 72 -0.32 -4.66 9.23
CA GLY A 72 -0.16 -3.94 7.98
C GLY A 72 -0.94 -4.57 6.86
N CYS A 73 -1.02 -3.86 5.72
CA CYS A 73 -1.67 -4.35 4.52
C CYS A 73 -1.10 -3.68 3.28
N VAL A 74 -1.29 -4.34 2.13
CA VAL A 74 -0.97 -3.77 0.82
C VAL A 74 -2.06 -4.17 -0.17
N PHE A 75 -2.49 -3.21 -0.99
CA PHE A 75 -3.51 -3.40 -2.02
C PHE A 75 -2.84 -3.30 -3.39
N LEU A 76 -3.03 -4.33 -4.21
CA LEU A 76 -2.36 -4.47 -5.51
C LEU A 76 -3.39 -4.76 -6.58
N LYS A 77 -3.23 -4.14 -7.77
CA LYS A 77 -4.03 -4.48 -8.95
C LYS A 77 -3.22 -4.31 -10.23
N PRO A 78 -3.48 -5.14 -11.26
CA PRO A 78 -2.84 -4.93 -12.55
C PRO A 78 -3.29 -3.60 -13.16
N LYS A 79 -2.34 -2.87 -13.73
CA LYS A 79 -2.62 -1.62 -14.43
C LYS A 79 -1.62 -1.46 -15.57
N GLY A 80 -2.07 -1.72 -16.81
CA GLY A 80 -1.18 -1.74 -17.96
C GLY A 80 -0.12 -2.83 -17.82
N ASP A 81 1.13 -2.47 -17.93
CA ASP A 81 2.28 -3.36 -17.84
C ASP A 81 2.88 -3.45 -16.43
N ALA A 82 2.17 -2.95 -15.44
CA ALA A 82 2.66 -2.92 -14.06
C ALA A 82 1.63 -3.46 -13.08
N LEU A 83 2.11 -3.91 -11.92
CA LEU A 83 1.26 -4.17 -10.77
C LEU A 83 1.21 -2.88 -9.95
N TYR A 84 0.03 -2.29 -9.85
CA TYR A 84 -0.15 -1.02 -9.15
C TYR A 84 -0.35 -1.25 -7.66
N LEU A 85 0.50 -0.65 -6.85
CA LEU A 85 0.43 -0.67 -5.39
C LEU A 85 -0.38 0.54 -4.96
N GLY A 86 -1.65 0.30 -4.61
CA GLY A 86 -2.59 1.37 -4.30
C GLY A 86 -2.49 1.90 -2.89
N LYS A 87 -2.30 1.02 -1.93
CA LYS A 87 -2.16 1.38 -0.52
C LYS A 87 -1.19 0.44 0.15
N LEU A 88 -0.28 0.99 0.91
CA LEU A 88 0.61 0.26 1.80
C LEU A 88 0.50 0.93 3.17
N ALA A 89 -0.06 0.23 4.13
CA ALA A 89 -0.31 0.77 5.46
C ALA A 89 0.31 -0.13 6.51
N ILE A 90 1.04 0.48 7.44
CA ILE A 90 1.67 -0.20 8.57
C ILE A 90 1.18 0.46 9.85
N ARG A 91 0.80 -0.34 10.83
CA ARG A 91 0.38 0.18 12.13
C ARG A 91 1.48 1.10 12.68
N PRO A 92 1.16 2.35 13.04
CA PRO A 92 2.19 3.33 13.43
C PRO A 92 3.12 2.84 14.55
N ALA A 93 2.59 2.12 15.53
CA ALA A 93 3.38 1.60 16.65
C ALA A 93 4.37 0.51 16.24
N ARG A 94 4.25 -0.04 15.03
CA ARG A 94 5.07 -1.15 14.53
C ARG A 94 5.91 -0.76 13.31
N GLN A 95 6.00 0.52 13.00
CA GLN A 95 6.86 1.00 11.92
C GLN A 95 8.33 0.82 12.29
N GLY A 96 9.18 0.59 11.29
CA GLY A 96 10.61 0.35 11.52
C GLY A 96 10.97 -1.10 11.83
N GLU A 97 10.02 -2.03 11.81
CA GLU A 97 10.25 -3.46 12.10
C GLU A 97 10.34 -4.33 10.85
N GLY A 98 10.38 -3.72 9.66
CA GLY A 98 10.50 -4.46 8.40
C GLY A 98 9.20 -5.03 7.85
N ILE A 99 8.05 -4.67 8.41
CA ILE A 99 6.74 -5.16 7.94
C ILE A 99 6.47 -4.68 6.53
N GLY A 100 6.72 -3.39 6.25
CA GLY A 100 6.53 -2.81 4.93
C GLY A 100 7.39 -3.50 3.88
N ARG A 101 8.64 -3.83 4.21
CA ARG A 101 9.53 -4.55 3.30
C ARG A 101 8.98 -5.95 2.99
N ARG A 102 8.47 -6.65 3.98
CA ARG A 102 7.91 -7.99 3.76
C ARG A 102 6.64 -7.94 2.89
N LEU A 103 5.80 -6.92 3.07
CA LEU A 103 4.64 -6.70 2.21
C LEU A 103 5.06 -6.34 0.79
N PHE A 104 6.13 -5.56 0.65
CA PHE A 104 6.68 -5.24 -0.67
C PHE A 104 7.25 -6.49 -1.35
N GLU A 105 7.95 -7.34 -0.63
CA GLU A 105 8.45 -8.61 -1.16
C GLU A 105 7.31 -9.49 -1.67
N ALA A 106 6.20 -9.56 -0.93
CA ALA A 106 5.01 -10.27 -1.37
C ALA A 106 4.44 -9.66 -2.66
N SER A 107 4.51 -8.33 -2.78
CA SER A 107 4.07 -7.61 -3.99
C SER A 107 4.94 -7.96 -5.20
N ILE A 108 6.24 -8.09 -5.01
CA ILE A 108 7.17 -8.52 -6.07
C ILE A 108 6.81 -9.93 -6.54
N GLU A 109 6.58 -10.85 -5.61
CA GLU A 109 6.20 -12.22 -5.95
C GLU A 109 4.87 -12.27 -6.71
N GLU A 110 3.92 -11.43 -6.32
CA GLU A 110 2.64 -11.35 -7.03
C GLU A 110 2.84 -10.83 -8.46
N ALA A 111 3.67 -9.82 -8.64
CA ALA A 111 3.98 -9.28 -9.98
C ALA A 111 4.64 -10.35 -10.85
N ARG A 112 5.58 -11.11 -10.28
CA ARG A 112 6.22 -12.23 -11.02
C ARG A 112 5.20 -13.28 -11.43
N ALA A 113 4.31 -13.66 -10.52
CA ALA A 113 3.27 -14.65 -10.79
C ALA A 113 2.32 -14.21 -11.90
N ARG A 114 2.14 -12.91 -12.07
CA ARG A 114 1.29 -12.33 -13.12
C ARG A 114 2.08 -11.96 -14.38
N ASN A 115 3.38 -12.21 -14.40
CA ASN A 115 4.27 -11.84 -15.52
C ASN A 115 4.26 -10.32 -15.78
N LEU A 116 4.18 -9.53 -14.73
CA LEU A 116 4.24 -8.08 -14.81
C LEU A 116 5.67 -7.65 -14.45
N PRO A 117 6.34 -6.86 -15.32
CA PRO A 117 7.76 -6.54 -15.13
C PRO A 117 8.03 -5.42 -14.11
N GLU A 118 7.02 -4.68 -13.71
CA GLU A 118 7.21 -3.53 -12.82
C GLU A 118 6.11 -3.42 -11.77
N ILE A 119 6.47 -2.76 -10.67
CA ILE A 119 5.50 -2.29 -9.67
C ILE A 119 5.45 -0.78 -9.81
N ALA A 120 4.24 -0.21 -9.86
CA ALA A 120 4.01 1.22 -9.93
C ALA A 120 3.23 1.69 -8.72
N LEU A 121 3.49 2.93 -8.30
CA LEU A 121 2.71 3.57 -7.24
C LEU A 121 2.68 5.08 -7.46
N GLN A 122 1.78 5.75 -6.74
CA GLN A 122 1.70 7.20 -6.72
C GLN A 122 1.85 7.69 -5.28
N VAL A 123 2.61 8.76 -5.12
CA VAL A 123 2.85 9.41 -3.83
C VAL A 123 2.47 10.87 -3.98
N ARG A 124 1.76 11.43 -3.01
CA ARG A 124 1.43 12.85 -3.01
C ARG A 124 2.70 13.69 -3.02
N VAL A 125 2.69 14.79 -3.78
CA VAL A 125 3.88 15.64 -3.93
C VAL A 125 4.36 16.21 -2.59
N GLU A 126 3.43 16.44 -1.66
CA GLU A 126 3.75 17.00 -0.34
C GLU A 126 4.49 16.02 0.59
N LEU A 127 4.41 14.72 0.31
CA LEU A 127 4.97 13.68 1.19
C LEU A 127 6.40 13.33 0.75
N THR A 128 7.30 14.28 0.86
CA THR A 128 8.69 14.13 0.37
C THR A 128 9.46 13.01 1.09
N GLU A 129 9.15 12.76 2.36
CA GLU A 129 9.75 11.65 3.11
C GLU A 129 9.38 10.29 2.50
N ASN A 130 8.17 10.17 1.94
CA ASN A 130 7.75 8.95 1.27
C ASN A 130 8.46 8.77 -0.07
N HIS A 131 8.69 9.87 -0.82
CA HIS A 131 9.47 9.82 -2.06
C HIS A 131 10.87 9.26 -1.77
N ALA A 132 11.53 9.78 -0.73
CA ALA A 132 12.86 9.35 -0.36
C ALA A 132 12.87 7.87 0.08
N ALA A 133 11.86 7.44 0.83
CA ALA A 133 11.75 6.05 1.29
C ALA A 133 11.60 5.08 0.12
N TYR A 134 10.73 5.40 -0.85
CA TYR A 134 10.56 4.54 -2.03
C TYR A 134 11.78 4.57 -2.93
N ALA A 135 12.44 5.72 -3.08
CA ALA A 135 13.69 5.80 -3.84
C ALA A 135 14.76 4.91 -3.22
N ALA A 136 14.85 4.88 -1.89
CA ALA A 136 15.79 4.01 -1.17
C ALA A 136 15.49 2.53 -1.39
N MET A 137 14.23 2.17 -1.67
CA MET A 137 13.83 0.80 -2.00
C MET A 137 14.14 0.41 -3.44
N GLY A 138 14.50 1.37 -4.29
CA GLY A 138 14.80 1.13 -5.70
C GLY A 138 13.77 1.68 -6.69
N PHE A 139 12.75 2.39 -6.23
CA PHE A 139 11.81 3.05 -7.11
C PHE A 139 12.43 4.29 -7.75
N ARG A 140 12.01 4.59 -8.98
CA ARG A 140 12.40 5.81 -9.70
C ARG A 140 11.17 6.63 -10.06
N GLU A 141 11.30 7.94 -10.02
CA GLU A 141 10.24 8.84 -10.47
C GLU A 141 10.13 8.78 -12.00
N VAL A 142 8.91 8.56 -12.51
CA VAL A 142 8.68 8.47 -13.95
C VAL A 142 7.69 9.52 -14.46
N GLY A 143 7.02 10.24 -13.58
CA GLY A 143 6.09 11.28 -14.00
C GLY A 143 5.36 11.91 -12.84
N ARG A 144 4.59 12.95 -13.15
CA ARG A 144 3.75 13.64 -12.18
C ARG A 144 2.37 13.87 -12.80
N THR A 145 1.33 13.78 -11.99
CA THR A 145 -0.04 13.95 -12.45
C THR A 145 -0.81 14.83 -11.47
N ALA A 146 -1.87 15.46 -11.99
CA ALA A 146 -2.77 16.29 -11.18
C ALA A 146 -4.10 15.56 -10.98
N HIS A 147 -4.67 15.72 -9.80
CA HIS A 147 -6.03 15.27 -9.53
C HIS A 147 -7.02 16.17 -10.32
N ASP A 148 -8.22 15.64 -10.57
CA ASP A 148 -9.28 16.40 -11.23
C ASP A 148 -9.52 17.73 -10.53
N GLY A 149 -9.59 18.81 -11.33
CA GLY A 149 -9.81 20.16 -10.80
C GLY A 149 -8.55 20.88 -10.37
N TYR A 150 -7.37 20.26 -10.49
CA TYR A 150 -6.07 20.86 -10.12
C TYR A 150 -5.27 21.15 -11.39
N ASN A 151 -4.65 22.34 -11.42
CA ASN A 151 -3.82 22.79 -12.55
C ASN A 151 -2.32 22.60 -12.30
N TRP A 152 -1.95 21.94 -11.20
CA TRP A 152 -0.56 21.65 -10.83
C TRP A 152 -0.45 20.20 -10.42
N PRO A 153 0.75 19.60 -10.48
CA PRO A 153 0.95 18.21 -10.07
C PRO A 153 0.62 18.00 -8.60
N THR A 154 -0.17 16.97 -8.31
CA THR A 154 -0.54 16.58 -6.95
C THR A 154 0.04 15.23 -6.55
N SER A 155 0.46 14.42 -7.52
CA SER A 155 1.06 13.11 -7.28
C SER A 155 2.29 12.88 -8.12
N VAL A 156 3.25 12.16 -7.55
CA VAL A 156 4.44 11.65 -8.22
C VAL A 156 4.22 10.18 -8.51
N THR A 157 4.44 9.76 -9.77
CA THR A 157 4.38 8.35 -10.15
C THR A 157 5.78 7.77 -10.07
N MET A 158 5.92 6.65 -9.38
CA MET A 158 7.19 5.95 -9.22
C MET A 158 7.04 4.50 -9.67
N ARG A 159 8.12 3.94 -10.22
CA ARG A 159 8.15 2.54 -10.68
C ARG A 159 9.38 1.82 -10.17
N TYR A 160 9.20 0.54 -9.94
CA TYR A 160 10.26 -0.39 -9.54
C TYR A 160 10.31 -1.50 -10.59
N THR A 161 11.50 -1.76 -11.15
CA THR A 161 11.71 -2.83 -12.13
C THR A 161 12.09 -4.12 -11.40
N ILE A 162 11.35 -5.17 -11.69
CA ILE A 162 11.59 -6.49 -11.10
C ILE A 162 12.74 -7.21 -11.79
#